data_1b2bc2caacf0f55ec55e6e633ed468d2
#
_entry.id   1b2bc2caacf0f55ec55e6e633ed468d2
#
_cell.length_a   1.000
_cell.length_b   1.000
_cell.length_c   1.000
_cell.angle_alpha   90.00
_cell.angle_beta   90.00
_cell.angle_gamma   90.00
#
_symmetry.space_group_name_H-M   'P 1'
#
loop_
_entity.id
_entity.type
_entity.pdbx_description
1 polymer ?
#
loop_
_entity_poly.entity_id
_entity_poly.type
_entity_poly.pdbx_seq_one_letter_code
_entity_poly.pdbx_strand_id
1 'polypeptide(L)'
;MGTSAMLRAAGVGVGDEVVVPAFGNVEVAEAVALAGALPVFADIDPGTYCLDAAAVEASLTSRTAAIVAVHRFGHPADMGLLHGIGQRHGLLVLEQGESEAPYDEIARRRERAAYLDGKLRGVRTPDWGDGHTYQQYVVRVPGNGRPDRDAFARAVRGRGVDCRVPVKTPVHRLPGFRRCVSLPETERAVDETLALPVEASLTRRDMQRIVSACNALGGLLQPAFG
;
A
#
# COMPACT_ATOMS: atom_id res chain seq x y z
N MET A 1 -3.58 13.98 17.42
CA MET A 1 -4.20 12.98 18.32
C MET A 1 -4.04 11.62 17.64
N GLY A 2 -3.56 10.58 18.35
CA GLY A 2 -3.33 9.27 17.72
C GLY A 2 -4.63 8.48 17.52
N THR A 3 -4.64 7.55 16.56
CA THR A 3 -5.81 6.73 16.18
C THR A 3 -6.48 6.05 17.38
N SER A 4 -5.70 5.47 18.32
CA SER A 4 -6.28 4.83 19.51
C SER A 4 -7.02 5.81 20.44
N ALA A 5 -6.55 7.05 20.54
CA ALA A 5 -7.21 8.08 21.33
C ALA A 5 -8.51 8.56 20.66
N MET A 6 -8.52 8.67 19.32
CA MET A 6 -9.74 9.02 18.58
C MET A 6 -10.80 7.94 18.68
N LEU A 7 -10.43 6.65 18.55
CA LEU A 7 -11.33 5.52 18.73
C LEU A 7 -11.98 5.54 20.13
N ARG A 8 -11.16 5.67 21.19
CA ARG A 8 -11.68 5.74 22.58
C ARG A 8 -12.56 6.96 22.82
N ALA A 9 -12.21 8.12 22.29
CA ALA A 9 -13.02 9.33 22.41
C ALA A 9 -14.39 9.18 21.74
N ALA A 10 -14.48 8.35 20.69
CA ALA A 10 -15.73 8.00 20.02
C ALA A 10 -16.49 6.83 20.69
N GLY A 11 -16.00 6.30 21.82
CA GLY A 11 -16.63 5.20 22.54
C GLY A 11 -16.31 3.82 22.00
N VAL A 12 -15.39 3.69 21.02
CA VAL A 12 -14.98 2.41 20.45
C VAL A 12 -14.00 1.72 21.41
N GLY A 13 -14.27 0.47 21.77
CA GLY A 13 -13.49 -0.26 22.76
C GLY A 13 -13.76 -1.75 22.81
N VAL A 14 -13.79 -2.32 24.02
CA VAL A 14 -13.94 -3.76 24.25
C VAL A 14 -15.28 -4.28 23.70
N GLY A 15 -15.20 -5.30 22.85
CA GLY A 15 -16.34 -5.90 22.17
C GLY A 15 -16.60 -5.37 20.76
N ASP A 16 -16.02 -4.22 20.42
CA ASP A 16 -16.17 -3.62 19.11
C ASP A 16 -15.13 -4.15 18.12
N GLU A 17 -15.48 -4.08 16.84
CA GLU A 17 -14.62 -4.40 15.72
C GLU A 17 -14.32 -3.16 14.90
N VAL A 18 -13.08 -3.04 14.42
CA VAL A 18 -12.63 -1.93 13.60
C VAL A 18 -12.02 -2.48 12.32
N VAL A 19 -12.56 -2.11 11.17
CA VAL A 19 -12.04 -2.54 9.86
C VAL A 19 -10.78 -1.75 9.53
N VAL A 20 -9.71 -2.47 9.17
CA VAL A 20 -8.39 -1.93 8.85
C VAL A 20 -7.77 -2.66 7.66
N PRO A 21 -6.85 -2.04 6.87
CA PRO A 21 -6.14 -2.75 5.83
C PRO A 21 -5.10 -3.72 6.42
N ALA A 22 -4.89 -4.85 5.75
CA ALA A 22 -3.84 -5.80 6.11
C ALA A 22 -2.50 -5.52 5.39
N PHE A 23 -2.48 -4.63 4.40
CA PHE A 23 -1.31 -4.29 3.62
C PHE A 23 -0.50 -3.15 4.26
N GLY A 24 0.51 -3.50 5.04
CA GLY A 24 1.39 -2.55 5.74
C GLY A 24 0.79 -2.03 7.06
N ASN A 25 1.34 -0.97 7.59
CA ASN A 25 0.85 -0.19 8.76
C ASN A 25 0.33 -1.03 9.93
N VAL A 26 1.21 -1.86 10.52
CA VAL A 26 0.91 -2.62 11.74
C VAL A 26 0.44 -1.70 12.88
N GLU A 27 0.93 -0.47 12.91
CA GLU A 27 0.62 0.57 13.90
C GLU A 27 -0.88 0.88 13.96
N VAL A 28 -1.61 0.72 12.85
CA VAL A 28 -3.07 0.91 12.82
C VAL A 28 -3.77 -0.20 13.59
N ALA A 29 -3.39 -1.46 13.34
CA ALA A 29 -3.94 -2.60 14.06
C ALA A 29 -3.56 -2.57 15.54
N GLU A 30 -2.34 -2.13 15.86
CA GLU A 30 -1.88 -1.91 17.24
C GLU A 30 -2.70 -0.80 17.92
N ALA A 31 -2.98 0.31 17.23
CA ALA A 31 -3.80 1.40 17.75
C ALA A 31 -5.24 0.96 18.05
N VAL A 32 -5.82 0.09 17.20
CA VAL A 32 -7.13 -0.53 17.46
C VAL A 32 -7.07 -1.42 18.69
N ALA A 33 -6.07 -2.29 18.80
CA ALA A 33 -5.89 -3.16 19.97
C ALA A 33 -5.66 -2.35 21.25
N LEU A 34 -4.89 -1.26 21.19
CA LEU A 34 -4.69 -0.33 22.30
C LEU A 34 -5.96 0.41 22.72
N ALA A 35 -6.92 0.59 21.81
CA ALA A 35 -8.25 1.11 22.15
C ALA A 35 -9.12 0.06 22.85
N GLY A 36 -8.72 -1.21 22.86
CA GLY A 36 -9.47 -2.34 23.41
C GLY A 36 -10.35 -3.04 22.38
N ALA A 37 -10.38 -2.57 21.14
CA ALA A 37 -11.18 -3.12 20.06
C ALA A 37 -10.43 -4.23 19.29
N LEU A 38 -11.17 -4.98 18.46
CA LEU A 38 -10.64 -6.06 17.64
C LEU A 38 -10.39 -5.55 16.20
N PRO A 39 -9.16 -5.60 15.65
CA PRO A 39 -8.94 -5.30 14.24
C PRO A 39 -9.52 -6.41 13.35
N VAL A 40 -10.34 -6.03 12.39
CA VAL A 40 -10.88 -6.85 11.30
C VAL A 40 -10.18 -6.44 10.02
N PHE A 41 -9.57 -7.40 9.33
CA PHE A 41 -8.79 -7.10 8.13
C PHE A 41 -9.64 -7.23 6.88
N ALA A 42 -9.71 -6.16 6.10
CA ALA A 42 -10.29 -6.16 4.75
C ALA A 42 -9.18 -6.09 3.68
N ASP A 43 -9.52 -6.56 2.48
CA ASP A 43 -8.58 -6.55 1.35
C ASP A 43 -8.43 -5.15 0.77
N ILE A 44 -7.44 -4.99 -0.07
CA ILE A 44 -7.08 -3.74 -0.73
C ILE A 44 -7.52 -3.73 -2.18
N ASP A 45 -7.75 -2.56 -2.72
CA ASP A 45 -7.83 -2.35 -4.16
C ASP A 45 -6.43 -2.55 -4.78
N PRO A 46 -6.31 -3.37 -5.85
CA PRO A 46 -5.03 -3.71 -6.45
C PRO A 46 -4.33 -2.53 -7.15
N GLY A 47 -5.05 -1.49 -7.52
CA GLY A 47 -4.52 -0.30 -8.18
C GLY A 47 -3.98 0.72 -7.19
N THR A 48 -4.68 0.95 -6.10
CA THR A 48 -4.38 2.02 -5.13
C THR A 48 -3.64 1.53 -3.88
N TYR A 49 -3.71 0.24 -3.57
CA TYR A 49 -3.23 -0.37 -2.31
C TYR A 49 -3.93 0.15 -1.04
N CYS A 50 -4.99 0.92 -1.18
CA CYS A 50 -5.87 1.36 -0.11
C CYS A 50 -6.99 0.34 0.12
N LEU A 51 -7.78 0.50 1.18
CA LEU A 51 -8.94 -0.35 1.43
C LEU A 51 -9.88 -0.39 0.21
N ASP A 52 -10.25 -1.60 -0.23
CA ASP A 52 -11.34 -1.79 -1.20
C ASP A 52 -12.69 -1.64 -0.49
N ALA A 53 -13.54 -0.75 -0.99
CA ALA A 53 -14.85 -0.48 -0.42
C ALA A 53 -15.77 -1.71 -0.41
N ALA A 54 -15.72 -2.56 -1.45
CA ALA A 54 -16.49 -3.79 -1.50
C ALA A 54 -16.00 -4.83 -0.47
N ALA A 55 -14.67 -4.95 -0.30
CA ALA A 55 -14.08 -5.80 0.73
C ALA A 55 -14.39 -5.29 2.15
N VAL A 56 -14.41 -3.97 2.34
CA VAL A 56 -14.86 -3.37 3.62
C VAL A 56 -16.30 -3.76 3.89
N GLU A 57 -17.22 -3.56 2.94
CA GLU A 57 -18.64 -3.86 3.12
C GLU A 57 -18.88 -5.35 3.41
N ALA A 58 -18.15 -6.24 2.74
CA ALA A 58 -18.20 -7.69 2.97
C ALA A 58 -17.64 -8.13 4.34
N SER A 59 -16.81 -7.31 4.98
CA SER A 59 -16.20 -7.58 6.29
C SER A 59 -17.03 -7.09 7.48
N LEU A 60 -18.11 -6.34 7.24
CA LEU A 60 -18.92 -5.75 8.31
C LEU A 60 -19.69 -6.82 9.09
N THR A 61 -19.76 -6.62 10.40
CA THR A 61 -20.58 -7.43 11.33
C THR A 61 -21.44 -6.51 12.21
N SER A 62 -22.31 -7.09 13.03
CA SER A 62 -23.07 -6.33 14.00
C SER A 62 -22.23 -5.68 15.12
N ARG A 63 -20.93 -6.02 15.22
CA ARG A 63 -19.98 -5.45 16.16
C ARG A 63 -19.07 -4.42 15.55
N THR A 64 -19.13 -4.22 14.23
CA THR A 64 -18.30 -3.22 13.58
C THR A 64 -18.71 -1.82 14.04
N ALA A 65 -17.77 -1.06 14.61
CA ALA A 65 -17.99 0.27 15.10
C ALA A 65 -17.24 1.35 14.31
N ALA A 66 -16.13 0.97 13.64
CA ALA A 66 -15.34 1.93 12.89
C ALA A 66 -14.61 1.30 11.69
N ILE A 67 -14.20 2.18 10.77
CA ILE A 67 -13.29 1.91 9.65
C ILE A 67 -12.11 2.87 9.78
N VAL A 68 -10.87 2.36 9.66
CA VAL A 68 -9.68 3.22 9.57
C VAL A 68 -9.12 3.12 8.16
N ALA A 69 -9.37 4.14 7.37
CA ALA A 69 -8.80 4.30 6.04
C ALA A 69 -7.35 4.76 6.13
N VAL A 70 -6.47 4.14 5.34
CA VAL A 70 -5.05 4.50 5.28
C VAL A 70 -4.69 4.88 3.86
N HIS A 71 -4.17 6.09 3.68
CA HIS A 71 -3.57 6.51 2.41
C HIS A 71 -2.27 5.75 2.18
N ARG A 72 -2.03 5.32 0.97
CA ARG A 72 -0.91 4.44 0.71
C ARG A 72 0.00 4.93 -0.41
N PHE A 73 1.31 4.97 -0.15
CA PHE A 73 2.35 5.38 -1.11
C PHE A 73 2.20 6.79 -1.68
N GLY A 74 1.30 7.59 -1.10
CA GLY A 74 0.91 8.89 -1.63
C GLY A 74 -0.37 8.85 -2.48
N HIS A 75 -1.07 7.71 -2.51
CA HIS A 75 -2.41 7.59 -3.09
C HIS A 75 -3.47 7.80 -1.99
N PRO A 76 -4.44 8.70 -2.18
CA PRO A 76 -5.56 8.84 -1.26
C PRO A 76 -6.47 7.60 -1.32
N ALA A 77 -6.93 7.12 -0.15
CA ALA A 77 -8.04 6.18 -0.10
C ALA A 77 -9.31 6.83 -0.63
N ASP A 78 -10.23 6.04 -1.18
CA ASP A 78 -11.54 6.56 -1.62
C ASP A 78 -12.42 6.89 -0.41
N MET A 79 -12.18 8.07 0.17
CA MET A 79 -12.92 8.54 1.34
C MET A 79 -14.39 8.73 1.04
N GLY A 80 -14.76 9.03 -0.22
CA GLY A 80 -16.15 9.19 -0.64
C GLY A 80 -16.94 7.88 -0.46
N LEU A 81 -16.41 6.79 -0.98
CA LEU A 81 -17.03 5.46 -0.81
C LEU A 81 -17.02 5.00 0.65
N LEU A 82 -15.90 5.17 1.36
CA LEU A 82 -15.78 4.73 2.76
C LEU A 82 -16.71 5.52 3.69
N HIS A 83 -16.84 6.83 3.52
CA HIS A 83 -17.83 7.64 4.26
C HIS A 83 -19.26 7.25 3.90
N GLY A 84 -19.54 6.91 2.63
CA GLY A 84 -20.84 6.39 2.23
C GLY A 84 -21.20 5.09 2.97
N ILE A 85 -20.26 4.17 3.13
CA ILE A 85 -20.43 2.95 3.96
C ILE A 85 -20.66 3.33 5.41
N GLY A 86 -19.81 4.22 5.97
CA GLY A 86 -19.95 4.68 7.35
C GLY A 86 -21.34 5.28 7.64
N GLN A 87 -21.86 6.11 6.76
CA GLN A 87 -23.19 6.69 6.89
C GLN A 87 -24.31 5.64 6.84
N ARG A 88 -24.26 4.68 5.91
CA ARG A 88 -25.27 3.62 5.76
C ARG A 88 -25.34 2.70 6.99
N HIS A 89 -24.21 2.43 7.61
CA HIS A 89 -24.08 1.47 8.72
C HIS A 89 -23.87 2.12 10.09
N GLY A 90 -23.85 3.46 10.19
CA GLY A 90 -23.64 4.18 11.45
C GLY A 90 -22.23 4.00 12.02
N LEU A 91 -21.20 3.84 11.16
CA LEU A 91 -19.82 3.58 11.54
C LEU A 91 -19.00 4.87 11.60
N LEU A 92 -18.07 4.94 12.53
CA LEU A 92 -17.02 5.96 12.52
C LEU A 92 -16.03 5.67 11.38
N VAL A 93 -15.70 6.68 10.58
CA VAL A 93 -14.64 6.59 9.57
C VAL A 93 -13.50 7.50 9.99
N LEU A 94 -12.35 6.90 10.24
CA LEU A 94 -11.11 7.62 10.54
C LEU A 94 -10.18 7.55 9.34
N GLU A 95 -9.52 8.65 9.07
CA GLU A 95 -8.53 8.78 8.01
C GLU A 95 -7.14 8.84 8.62
N GLN A 96 -6.23 8.03 8.12
CA GLN A 96 -4.82 8.06 8.45
C GLN A 96 -4.01 8.29 7.19
N GLY A 97 -3.33 9.43 7.13
CA GLY A 97 -2.44 9.80 6.04
C GLY A 97 -0.99 9.81 6.46
N GLU A 98 -0.11 9.73 5.49
CA GLU A 98 1.29 10.10 5.67
C GLU A 98 1.41 11.64 5.59
N SER A 99 2.45 12.19 6.21
CA SER A 99 2.70 13.64 6.22
C SER A 99 2.75 14.21 4.80
N GLU A 100 2.05 15.31 4.55
CA GLU A 100 2.10 16.02 3.27
C GLU A 100 3.52 16.58 3.04
N ALA A 101 4.08 16.27 1.88
CA ALA A 101 5.32 16.89 1.43
C ALA A 101 5.02 18.28 0.84
N PRO A 102 6.02 19.21 0.82
CA PRO A 102 5.88 20.49 0.15
C PRO A 102 5.51 20.34 -1.33
N TYR A 103 4.71 21.27 -1.84
CA TYR A 103 4.17 21.21 -3.21
C TYR A 103 5.26 21.05 -4.29
N ASP A 104 6.37 21.76 -4.16
CA ASP A 104 7.51 21.68 -5.08
C ASP A 104 8.19 20.30 -5.04
N GLU A 105 8.21 19.64 -3.91
CA GLU A 105 8.71 18.29 -3.77
C GLU A 105 7.79 17.29 -4.46
N ILE A 106 6.48 17.41 -4.27
CA ILE A 106 5.48 16.59 -4.96
C ILE A 106 5.58 16.75 -6.48
N ALA A 107 5.71 17.99 -6.96
CA ALA A 107 5.87 18.26 -8.39
C ALA A 107 7.10 17.55 -8.98
N ARG A 108 8.23 17.61 -8.28
CA ARG A 108 9.47 16.91 -8.71
C ARG A 108 9.32 15.39 -8.68
N ARG A 109 8.64 14.84 -7.67
CA ARG A 109 8.37 13.40 -7.59
C ARG A 109 7.49 12.95 -8.76
N ARG A 110 6.45 13.70 -9.11
CA ARG A 110 5.58 13.45 -10.27
C ARG A 110 6.34 13.47 -11.59
N GLU A 111 7.22 14.44 -11.80
CA GLU A 111 8.08 14.52 -12.99
C GLU A 111 8.96 13.26 -13.11
N ARG A 112 9.55 12.80 -12.00
CA ARG A 112 10.39 11.60 -11.97
C ARG A 112 9.58 10.34 -12.21
N ALA A 113 8.41 10.23 -11.60
CA ALA A 113 7.49 9.12 -11.81
C ALA A 113 7.10 9.01 -13.30
N ALA A 114 6.68 10.11 -13.92
CA ALA A 114 6.37 10.16 -15.35
C ALA A 114 7.55 9.75 -16.25
N TYR A 115 8.78 10.15 -15.87
CA TYR A 115 9.97 9.69 -16.59
C TYR A 115 10.17 8.18 -16.46
N LEU A 116 9.97 7.60 -15.26
CA LEU A 116 10.09 6.16 -15.04
C LEU A 116 9.00 5.39 -15.79
N ASP A 117 7.75 5.85 -15.73
CA ASP A 117 6.61 5.23 -16.44
C ASP A 117 6.86 5.10 -17.94
N GLY A 118 7.41 6.15 -18.54
CA GLY A 118 7.75 6.14 -19.97
C GLY A 118 8.93 5.26 -20.36
N LYS A 119 9.77 4.84 -19.42
CA LYS A 119 11.06 4.17 -19.70
C LYS A 119 11.21 2.77 -19.15
N LEU A 120 10.51 2.43 -18.05
CA LEU A 120 10.60 1.11 -17.45
C LEU A 120 9.96 0.03 -18.34
N ARG A 121 10.58 -1.15 -18.36
CA ARG A 121 10.13 -2.34 -19.07
C ARG A 121 10.29 -3.56 -18.16
N GLY A 122 9.43 -4.58 -18.36
CA GLY A 122 9.49 -5.82 -17.60
C GLY A 122 8.95 -5.73 -16.16
N VAL A 123 8.46 -4.57 -15.75
CA VAL A 123 7.70 -4.35 -14.51
C VAL A 123 6.40 -3.65 -14.88
N ARG A 124 5.37 -3.81 -14.04
CA ARG A 124 4.14 -3.02 -14.17
C ARG A 124 4.32 -1.74 -13.37
N THR A 125 4.28 -0.62 -14.09
CA THR A 125 4.30 0.71 -13.47
C THR A 125 2.93 1.03 -12.90
N PRO A 126 2.85 1.88 -11.86
CA PRO A 126 1.56 2.32 -11.33
C PRO A 126 0.82 3.18 -12.37
N ASP A 127 -0.48 3.01 -12.46
CA ASP A 127 -1.38 3.89 -13.22
C ASP A 127 -2.13 4.78 -12.21
N TRP A 128 -1.40 5.72 -11.64
CA TRP A 128 -1.93 6.60 -10.62
C TRP A 128 -2.19 7.99 -11.20
N GLY A 129 -3.45 8.37 -11.31
CA GLY A 129 -3.88 9.66 -11.86
C GLY A 129 -3.33 10.89 -11.12
N ASP A 130 -3.84 12.06 -11.48
CA ASP A 130 -3.29 13.37 -11.10
C ASP A 130 -3.22 13.68 -9.59
N GLY A 131 -3.95 12.96 -8.73
CA GLY A 131 -3.96 13.18 -7.26
C GLY A 131 -2.77 12.59 -6.50
N HIS A 132 -1.98 11.71 -7.09
CA HIS A 132 -0.93 10.95 -6.40
C HIS A 132 0.28 11.82 -6.02
N THR A 133 0.77 11.71 -4.79
CA THR A 133 1.91 12.50 -4.28
C THR A 133 3.27 11.82 -4.43
N TYR A 134 3.29 10.55 -4.86
CA TYR A 134 4.50 9.73 -5.04
C TYR A 134 5.44 9.75 -3.83
N GLN A 135 4.89 9.58 -2.64
CA GLN A 135 5.73 9.34 -1.46
C GLN A 135 6.61 8.10 -1.65
N GLN A 136 6.06 7.09 -2.34
CA GLN A 136 6.83 5.97 -2.86
C GLN A 136 6.39 5.69 -4.31
N TYR A 137 7.35 5.36 -5.14
CA TYR A 137 7.10 4.88 -6.49
C TYR A 137 7.16 3.35 -6.47
N VAL A 138 6.01 2.70 -6.47
CA VAL A 138 5.89 1.26 -6.31
C VAL A 138 5.53 0.60 -7.63
N VAL A 139 6.39 -0.30 -8.10
CA VAL A 139 6.15 -1.14 -9.27
C VAL A 139 5.74 -2.55 -8.85
N ARG A 140 5.02 -3.27 -9.70
CA ARG A 140 4.81 -4.71 -9.56
C ARG A 140 5.78 -5.47 -10.44
N VAL A 141 6.46 -6.42 -9.82
CA VAL A 141 7.31 -7.40 -10.51
C VAL A 141 6.46 -8.64 -10.69
N PRO A 142 5.93 -8.91 -11.91
CA PRO A 142 5.05 -10.05 -12.12
C PRO A 142 5.83 -11.35 -11.92
N GLY A 143 5.38 -12.17 -11.01
CA GLY A 143 5.92 -13.50 -10.77
C GLY A 143 5.32 -14.52 -11.72
N ASN A 144 6.14 -15.43 -12.27
CA ASN A 144 5.69 -16.60 -13.05
C ASN A 144 5.29 -17.75 -12.11
N GLY A 145 4.51 -17.45 -11.06
CA GLY A 145 4.17 -18.43 -10.01
C GLY A 145 5.27 -18.67 -8.98
N ARG A 146 6.37 -17.88 -9.04
CA ARG A 146 7.44 -17.84 -8.01
C ARG A 146 7.65 -16.39 -7.61
N PRO A 147 8.04 -16.12 -6.36
CA PRO A 147 8.33 -14.75 -5.90
C PRO A 147 9.66 -14.25 -6.50
N ASP A 148 9.62 -13.93 -7.80
CA ASP A 148 10.79 -13.40 -8.53
C ASP A 148 11.16 -11.98 -8.09
N ARG A 149 10.25 -11.29 -7.36
CA ARG A 149 10.44 -9.95 -6.86
C ARG A 149 11.71 -9.80 -6.02
N ASP A 150 12.00 -10.74 -5.13
CA ASP A 150 13.19 -10.66 -4.25
C ASP A 150 14.49 -10.87 -5.02
N ALA A 151 14.48 -11.78 -5.99
CA ALA A 151 15.61 -11.96 -6.92
C ALA A 151 15.83 -10.71 -7.76
N PHE A 152 14.76 -10.15 -8.32
CA PHE A 152 14.80 -8.89 -9.04
C PHE A 152 15.35 -7.75 -8.19
N ALA A 153 14.84 -7.58 -6.96
CA ALA A 153 15.29 -6.57 -6.03
C ALA A 153 16.79 -6.70 -5.69
N ARG A 154 17.28 -7.94 -5.46
CA ARG A 154 18.72 -8.18 -5.24
C ARG A 154 19.56 -7.78 -6.46
N ALA A 155 19.11 -8.12 -7.66
CA ALA A 155 19.83 -7.80 -8.88
C ALA A 155 19.81 -6.29 -9.18
N VAL A 156 18.74 -5.59 -8.90
CA VAL A 156 18.62 -4.12 -9.01
C VAL A 156 19.56 -3.43 -8.02
N ARG A 157 19.57 -3.89 -6.75
CA ARG A 157 20.51 -3.38 -5.73
C ARG A 157 21.98 -3.62 -6.11
N GLY A 158 22.30 -4.79 -6.68
CA GLY A 158 23.64 -5.11 -7.19
C GLY A 158 24.12 -4.16 -8.31
N ARG A 159 23.20 -3.40 -8.94
CA ARG A 159 23.49 -2.34 -9.91
C ARG A 159 23.50 -0.92 -9.31
N GLY A 160 23.50 -0.83 -7.99
CA GLY A 160 23.60 0.45 -7.28
C GLY A 160 22.31 1.26 -7.23
N VAL A 161 21.14 0.60 -7.29
CA VAL A 161 19.82 1.22 -7.10
C VAL A 161 19.27 0.78 -5.75
N ASP A 162 19.01 1.74 -4.86
CA ASP A 162 18.40 1.47 -3.53
C ASP A 162 16.89 1.25 -3.70
N CYS A 163 16.49 0.01 -3.90
CA CYS A 163 15.09 -0.38 -3.97
C CYS A 163 14.66 -1.13 -2.70
N ARG A 164 13.41 -0.98 -2.31
CA ARG A 164 12.88 -1.53 -1.05
C ARG A 164 11.63 -2.37 -1.29
N VAL A 165 11.46 -3.42 -0.50
CA VAL A 165 10.20 -4.14 -0.39
C VAL A 165 9.33 -3.38 0.60
N PRO A 166 8.21 -2.77 0.16
CA PRO A 166 7.43 -1.88 1.04
C PRO A 166 6.73 -2.64 2.16
N VAL A 167 6.23 -3.82 1.87
CA VAL A 167 5.59 -4.71 2.85
C VAL A 167 6.13 -6.12 2.68
N LYS A 168 6.74 -6.68 3.74
CA LYS A 168 7.32 -8.03 3.71
C LYS A 168 6.34 -9.10 4.16
N THR A 169 5.46 -8.75 5.09
CA THR A 169 4.48 -9.67 5.67
C THR A 169 3.19 -8.88 5.91
N PRO A 170 2.04 -9.36 5.43
CA PRO A 170 0.79 -8.68 5.69
C PRO A 170 0.41 -8.80 7.17
N VAL A 171 -0.27 -7.78 7.71
CA VAL A 171 -0.53 -7.66 9.16
C VAL A 171 -1.30 -8.86 9.71
N HIS A 172 -2.28 -9.39 8.96
CA HIS A 172 -3.08 -10.55 9.37
C HIS A 172 -2.26 -11.85 9.51
N ARG A 173 -1.01 -11.90 9.03
CA ARG A 173 -0.08 -13.03 9.20
C ARG A 173 0.96 -12.81 10.31
N LEU A 174 1.03 -11.61 10.88
CA LEU A 174 1.94 -11.33 12.00
C LEU A 174 1.50 -12.06 13.27
N PRO A 175 2.44 -12.50 14.14
CA PRO A 175 2.10 -13.30 15.32
C PRO A 175 1.02 -12.70 16.21
N GLY A 176 1.05 -11.39 16.46
CA GLY A 176 0.08 -10.68 17.31
C GLY A 176 -1.32 -10.50 16.67
N PHE A 177 -1.41 -10.61 15.34
CA PHE A 177 -2.64 -10.33 14.57
C PHE A 177 -3.07 -11.48 13.66
N ARG A 178 -2.51 -12.68 13.87
CA ARG A 178 -2.81 -13.84 13.00
C ARG A 178 -4.29 -14.13 12.96
N ARG A 179 -4.85 -14.10 11.73
CA ARG A 179 -6.24 -14.45 11.41
C ARG A 179 -6.28 -15.38 10.20
N CYS A 180 -7.17 -16.34 10.23
CA CYS A 180 -7.46 -17.19 9.08
C CYS A 180 -8.46 -16.48 8.18
N VAL A 181 -7.99 -15.50 7.42
CA VAL A 181 -8.76 -14.73 6.44
C VAL A 181 -8.00 -14.75 5.12
N SER A 182 -8.74 -14.87 4.00
CA SER A 182 -8.17 -14.81 2.65
C SER A 182 -8.24 -13.37 2.16
N LEU A 183 -7.10 -12.79 1.85
CA LEU A 183 -6.96 -11.42 1.34
C LEU A 183 -6.07 -11.48 0.08
N PRO A 184 -6.62 -11.96 -1.05
CA PRO A 184 -5.83 -12.32 -2.22
C PRO A 184 -5.07 -11.14 -2.83
N GLU A 185 -5.65 -9.93 -2.86
CA GLU A 185 -4.97 -8.77 -3.42
C GLU A 185 -3.86 -8.25 -2.48
N THR A 186 -4.09 -8.26 -1.17
CA THR A 186 -3.07 -7.99 -0.16
C THR A 186 -1.89 -8.95 -0.29
N GLU A 187 -2.16 -10.25 -0.39
CA GLU A 187 -1.14 -11.30 -0.47
C GLU A 187 -0.33 -11.16 -1.76
N ARG A 188 -1.01 -10.96 -2.89
CA ARG A 188 -0.36 -10.70 -4.18
C ARG A 188 0.47 -9.43 -4.16
N ALA A 189 -0.04 -8.35 -3.56
CA ALA A 189 0.71 -7.10 -3.45
C ALA A 189 1.99 -7.27 -2.62
N VAL A 190 1.94 -8.03 -1.52
CA VAL A 190 3.12 -8.36 -0.70
C VAL A 190 4.17 -9.11 -1.52
N ASP A 191 3.76 -10.03 -2.37
CA ASP A 191 4.68 -10.85 -3.17
C ASP A 191 5.29 -10.09 -4.37
N GLU A 192 4.56 -9.14 -4.94
CA GLU A 192 4.94 -8.50 -6.22
C GLU A 192 5.52 -7.09 -6.07
N THR A 193 5.22 -6.35 -4.99
CA THR A 193 5.56 -4.93 -4.91
C THR A 193 7.03 -4.66 -4.60
N LEU A 194 7.58 -3.66 -5.29
CA LEU A 194 8.93 -3.14 -5.10
C LEU A 194 8.90 -1.61 -5.22
N ALA A 195 9.37 -0.91 -4.20
CA ALA A 195 9.53 0.53 -4.22
C ALA A 195 10.88 0.91 -4.86
N LEU A 196 10.84 1.74 -5.89
CA LEU A 196 12.00 2.34 -6.52
C LEU A 196 12.18 3.79 -6.03
N PRO A 197 13.41 4.30 -6.03
CA PRO A 197 13.67 5.67 -5.61
C PRO A 197 12.97 6.68 -6.52
N VAL A 198 12.36 7.71 -5.91
CA VAL A 198 11.67 8.80 -6.61
C VAL A 198 11.89 10.15 -5.91
N GLU A 199 12.79 10.19 -4.92
CA GLU A 199 13.06 11.37 -4.12
C GLU A 199 13.42 12.58 -4.98
N ALA A 200 12.96 13.77 -4.53
CA ALA A 200 13.18 15.04 -5.23
C ALA A 200 14.66 15.39 -5.45
N SER A 201 15.57 14.78 -4.70
CA SER A 201 17.04 14.97 -4.81
C SER A 201 17.71 14.19 -5.94
N LEU A 202 17.02 13.19 -6.53
CA LEU A 202 17.61 12.34 -7.58
C LEU A 202 18.03 13.16 -8.80
N THR A 203 19.23 12.86 -9.28
CA THR A 203 19.76 13.45 -10.52
C THR A 203 19.26 12.69 -11.76
N ARG A 204 19.40 13.33 -12.94
CA ARG A 204 19.12 12.65 -14.23
C ARG A 204 19.93 11.38 -14.40
N ARG A 205 21.17 11.34 -13.91
CA ARG A 205 22.05 10.17 -13.96
C ARG A 205 21.51 9.03 -13.08
N ASP A 206 20.97 9.35 -11.93
CA ASP A 206 20.36 8.36 -11.03
C ASP A 206 19.10 7.76 -11.67
N MET A 207 18.26 8.60 -12.27
CA MET A 207 17.08 8.14 -13.00
C MET A 207 17.44 7.21 -14.17
N GLN A 208 18.49 7.53 -14.94
CA GLN A 208 18.99 6.66 -16.00
C GLN A 208 19.53 5.32 -15.47
N ARG A 209 20.19 5.35 -14.30
CA ARG A 209 20.68 4.15 -13.62
C ARG A 209 19.51 3.24 -13.20
N ILE A 210 18.44 3.80 -12.63
CA ILE A 210 17.23 3.04 -12.25
C ILE A 210 16.66 2.34 -13.48
N VAL A 211 16.42 3.08 -14.56
CA VAL A 211 15.88 2.54 -15.82
C VAL A 211 16.78 1.44 -16.38
N SER A 212 18.09 1.69 -16.45
CA SER A 212 19.04 0.71 -16.98
C SER A 212 19.09 -0.56 -16.13
N ALA A 213 19.09 -0.42 -14.80
CA ALA A 213 19.12 -1.55 -13.88
C ALA A 213 17.87 -2.42 -14.00
N CYS A 214 16.68 -1.81 -14.05
CA CYS A 214 15.42 -2.54 -14.18
C CYS A 214 15.26 -3.19 -15.56
N ASN A 215 15.53 -2.45 -16.64
CA ASN A 215 15.31 -2.95 -18.00
C ASN A 215 16.28 -4.08 -18.40
N ALA A 216 17.52 -4.07 -17.86
CA ALA A 216 18.46 -5.17 -18.06
C ALA A 216 17.96 -6.51 -17.50
N LEU A 217 16.99 -6.48 -16.59
CA LEU A 217 16.41 -7.66 -15.94
C LEU A 217 15.00 -7.97 -16.44
N GLY A 218 14.35 -7.00 -17.11
CA GLY A 218 12.97 -7.14 -17.59
C GLY A 218 12.76 -8.30 -18.57
N GLY A 219 13.76 -8.64 -19.37
CA GLY A 219 13.71 -9.79 -20.25
C GLY A 219 13.70 -11.15 -19.55
N LEU A 220 14.12 -11.22 -18.30
CA LEU A 220 14.12 -12.44 -17.48
C LEU A 220 12.74 -12.73 -16.86
N LEU A 221 11.84 -11.74 -16.87
CA LEU A 221 10.51 -11.80 -16.26
C LEU A 221 9.40 -12.09 -17.29
N GLN A 222 9.72 -12.11 -18.58
CA GLN A 222 8.74 -12.52 -19.59
C GLN A 222 8.51 -14.03 -19.52
N PRO A 223 7.25 -14.50 -19.50
CA PRO A 223 6.98 -15.92 -19.66
C PRO A 223 7.60 -16.37 -20.98
N ALA A 224 8.33 -17.47 -20.95
CA ALA A 224 8.69 -18.17 -22.18
C ALA A 224 7.36 -18.50 -22.89
N PHE A 225 7.11 -17.87 -24.02
CA PHE A 225 5.96 -18.19 -24.85
C PHE A 225 6.10 -19.66 -25.26
N GLY A 226 5.18 -20.50 -24.73
CA GLY A 226 4.89 -21.80 -25.25
C GLY A 226 3.72 -21.69 -26.22
#